data_51baa0c97a38b57119a1a550e6e2509b
#
_entry.id   51baa0c97a38b57119a1a550e6e2509b
#
_cell.length_a   1.000
_cell.length_b   1.000
_cell.length_c   1.000
_cell.angle_alpha   90.00
_cell.angle_beta   90.00
_cell.angle_gamma   90.00
#
_symmetry.space_group_name_H-M   'P 1'
#
loop_
_entity.id
_entity.type
_entity.pdbx_description
1 polymer ?
#
loop_
_entity_poly.entity_id
_entity_poly.type
_entity_poly.pdbx_seq_one_letter_code
_entity_poly.pdbx_strand_id
1 'polypeptide(L)'
;VSTSGGANNVPPIPDKFKETEELIVLYDNDDAGRKGAKKCAEEIYKSIGILCYIGQWRDGLPKGFDAFDDETGEEVEYAIINKQIYEPKNEVQKGYKVVSVLDALEMDICKPRMIIEDLLNECSNLLLSAEDNVGKSMMANQMGCCLATGQDFLGYLVPEASKVLLVQHEMENGEQVDRLRKQVVPFIESQPELMANNLMMNLIQESENLAIVNQFEMLDRTFTANPDIEVCIFDNIGQSTSVAMTKPDEIRQELKHLKNLCRKHKVSFVLVAHHNKVDWGKEMDLLKTQIQGGKPVTDWADNVLQLHTSSLNEGLVLFKITKVRSRHNTDGTTS
;
A
#
# COMPACT_ATOMS: atom_id res chain seq x y z
N VAL A 1 1.78 -32.40 25.32
CA VAL A 1 2.15 -33.56 24.48
C VAL A 1 3.62 -33.41 24.10
N SER A 2 4.43 -34.35 24.53
CA SER A 2 5.86 -34.39 24.22
C SER A 2 6.09 -35.23 22.97
N THR A 3 7.03 -34.82 22.10
CA THR A 3 7.40 -35.57 20.90
C THR A 3 8.85 -35.97 20.93
N SER A 4 9.13 -37.24 20.71
CA SER A 4 10.47 -37.80 20.67
C SER A 4 11.26 -37.56 19.38
N GLY A 5 10.85 -36.62 18.55
CA GLY A 5 11.38 -36.43 17.19
C GLY A 5 12.15 -35.15 16.91
N GLY A 6 12.42 -34.33 17.92
CA GLY A 6 13.08 -33.02 17.77
C GLY A 6 12.21 -31.96 17.08
N ALA A 7 12.72 -30.73 17.01
CA ALA A 7 12.03 -29.51 16.58
C ALA A 7 11.43 -29.56 15.13
N ASN A 8 11.86 -30.50 14.31
CA ASN A 8 11.37 -30.64 12.93
C ASN A 8 10.19 -31.60 12.77
N ASN A 9 9.84 -32.35 13.81
CA ASN A 9 8.80 -33.35 13.76
C ASN A 9 7.54 -32.87 14.47
N VAL A 10 6.49 -32.59 13.69
CA VAL A 10 5.17 -32.24 14.24
C VAL A 10 4.42 -33.55 14.48
N PRO A 11 3.93 -33.81 15.71
CA PRO A 11 3.19 -35.04 15.98
C PRO A 11 1.84 -35.03 15.27
N PRO A 12 1.24 -36.22 15.02
CA PRO A 12 -0.15 -36.30 14.61
C PRO A 12 -1.06 -35.57 15.61
N ILE A 13 -1.91 -34.69 15.11
CA ILE A 13 -2.80 -33.88 15.94
C ILE A 13 -4.08 -34.67 16.22
N PRO A 14 -4.33 -35.06 17.47
CA PRO A 14 -5.52 -35.84 17.79
C PRO A 14 -6.80 -35.02 17.65
N ASP A 15 -7.86 -35.63 17.12
CA ASP A 15 -9.18 -34.98 16.98
C ASP A 15 -9.76 -34.46 18.30
N LYS A 16 -9.42 -35.08 19.44
CA LYS A 16 -9.84 -34.64 20.76
C LYS A 16 -9.40 -33.22 21.11
N PHE A 17 -8.40 -32.67 20.44
CA PHE A 17 -7.98 -31.29 20.65
C PHE A 17 -8.99 -30.27 20.13
N LYS A 18 -9.93 -30.67 19.28
CA LYS A 18 -11.02 -29.79 18.81
C LYS A 18 -11.96 -29.33 19.92
N GLU A 19 -12.01 -30.08 21.02
CA GLU A 19 -12.87 -29.80 22.19
C GLU A 19 -12.13 -29.04 23.31
N THR A 20 -10.87 -28.69 23.09
CA THR A 20 -10.01 -28.03 24.07
C THR A 20 -10.16 -26.52 24.00
N GLU A 21 -10.42 -25.87 25.14
CA GLU A 21 -10.58 -24.41 25.23
C GLU A 21 -9.27 -23.67 24.97
N GLU A 22 -8.15 -24.27 25.34
CA GLU A 22 -6.84 -23.67 25.18
C GLU A 22 -5.77 -24.73 24.86
N LEU A 23 -4.93 -24.46 23.87
CA LEU A 23 -3.82 -25.31 23.50
C LEU A 23 -2.50 -24.52 23.53
N ILE A 24 -1.55 -25.01 24.31
CA ILE A 24 -0.23 -24.38 24.45
C ILE A 24 0.83 -25.31 23.88
N VAL A 25 1.67 -24.75 23.01
CA VAL A 25 2.81 -25.44 22.40
C VAL A 25 4.08 -24.95 23.11
N LEU A 26 4.86 -25.89 23.64
CA LEU A 26 6.11 -25.62 24.31
C LEU A 26 7.21 -26.49 23.72
N TYR A 27 8.32 -25.90 23.31
CA TYR A 27 9.50 -26.54 22.73
C TYR A 27 10.75 -26.03 23.44
N ASP A 28 11.91 -26.62 23.11
CA ASP A 28 13.21 -26.29 23.69
C ASP A 28 13.55 -24.80 23.60
N ASN A 29 14.28 -24.31 24.59
CA ASN A 29 14.73 -22.90 24.67
C ASN A 29 15.93 -22.66 23.74
N ASP A 30 15.71 -22.80 22.43
CA ASP A 30 16.69 -22.45 21.41
C ASP A 30 16.01 -22.02 20.10
N ASP A 31 16.83 -21.67 19.09
CA ASP A 31 16.29 -21.20 17.81
C ASP A 31 15.56 -22.31 17.03
N ALA A 32 15.97 -23.56 17.22
CA ALA A 32 15.34 -24.72 16.59
C ALA A 32 13.99 -24.99 17.25
N GLY A 33 13.92 -24.96 18.59
CA GLY A 33 12.70 -25.11 19.37
C GLY A 33 11.68 -24.01 19.07
N ARG A 34 12.10 -22.75 19.02
CA ARG A 34 11.23 -21.61 18.64
C ARG A 34 10.64 -21.75 17.25
N LYS A 35 11.43 -22.24 16.27
CA LYS A 35 10.93 -22.52 14.91
C LYS A 35 9.99 -23.72 14.90
N GLY A 36 10.33 -24.76 15.67
CA GLY A 36 9.52 -25.96 15.83
C GLY A 36 8.14 -25.67 16.46
N ALA A 37 8.11 -24.85 17.51
CA ALA A 37 6.87 -24.42 18.15
C ALA A 37 5.94 -23.68 17.18
N LYS A 38 6.49 -22.74 16.38
CA LYS A 38 5.72 -22.03 15.35
C LYS A 38 5.19 -22.98 14.28
N LYS A 39 6.00 -23.92 13.82
CA LYS A 39 5.58 -24.92 12.83
C LYS A 39 4.49 -25.85 13.38
N CYS A 40 4.61 -26.29 14.64
CA CYS A 40 3.62 -27.10 15.29
C CYS A 40 2.28 -26.35 15.44
N ALA A 41 2.30 -25.11 15.89
CA ALA A 41 1.12 -24.27 16.01
C ALA A 41 0.43 -24.04 14.66
N GLU A 42 1.22 -23.85 13.58
CA GLU A 42 0.71 -23.73 12.21
C GLU A 42 0.00 -25.00 11.72
N GLU A 43 0.58 -26.16 11.96
CA GLU A 43 -0.01 -27.45 11.57
C GLU A 43 -1.29 -27.75 12.40
N ILE A 44 -1.34 -27.40 13.67
CA ILE A 44 -2.53 -27.50 14.49
C ILE A 44 -3.65 -26.64 13.91
N TYR A 45 -3.34 -25.36 13.60
CA TYR A 45 -4.31 -24.45 12.99
C TYR A 45 -4.84 -24.96 11.65
N LYS A 46 -3.94 -25.47 10.76
CA LYS A 46 -4.32 -26.05 9.47
C LYS A 46 -5.18 -27.30 9.60
N SER A 47 -4.89 -28.14 10.60
CA SER A 47 -5.54 -29.45 10.75
C SER A 47 -6.91 -29.39 11.42
N ILE A 48 -7.04 -28.53 12.44
CA ILE A 48 -8.25 -28.50 13.30
C ILE A 48 -8.86 -27.09 13.46
N GLY A 49 -8.23 -26.02 12.91
CA GLY A 49 -8.75 -24.65 12.93
C GLY A 49 -8.62 -23.92 14.26
N ILE A 50 -7.91 -24.48 15.25
CA ILE A 50 -7.77 -23.88 16.57
C ILE A 50 -6.48 -23.05 16.64
N LEU A 51 -6.60 -21.82 17.16
CA LEU A 51 -5.45 -20.98 17.49
C LEU A 51 -4.77 -21.50 18.76
N CYS A 52 -3.46 -21.69 18.68
CA CYS A 52 -2.66 -22.10 19.82
C CYS A 52 -1.92 -20.93 20.45
N TYR A 53 -1.45 -21.14 21.65
CA TYR A 53 -0.46 -20.30 22.29
C TYR A 53 0.92 -20.97 22.21
N ILE A 54 1.97 -20.17 22.13
CA ILE A 54 3.37 -20.61 22.23
C ILE A 54 3.89 -20.13 23.58
N GLY A 55 4.30 -21.07 24.43
CA GLY A 55 4.90 -20.77 25.73
C GLY A 55 6.23 -20.04 25.56
N GLN A 56 6.53 -19.11 26.45
CA GLN A 56 7.75 -18.32 26.43
C GLN A 56 8.60 -18.62 27.65
N TRP A 57 9.76 -19.23 27.44
CA TRP A 57 10.72 -19.51 28.50
C TRP A 57 11.27 -18.21 29.11
N ARG A 58 11.63 -18.27 30.40
CA ARG A 58 12.31 -17.17 31.08
C ARG A 58 13.69 -16.91 30.48
N ASP A 59 14.08 -15.63 30.42
CA ASP A 59 15.42 -15.25 29.98
C ASP A 59 16.49 -15.79 30.95
N GLY A 60 17.60 -16.25 30.39
CA GLY A 60 18.75 -16.75 31.14
C GLY A 60 18.78 -18.27 31.35
N LEU A 61 17.76 -19.02 30.94
CA LEU A 61 17.79 -20.48 30.94
C LEU A 61 18.82 -21.02 29.93
N PRO A 62 19.41 -22.20 30.16
CA PRO A 62 20.34 -22.83 29.25
C PRO A 62 19.76 -23.00 27.83
N LYS A 63 20.62 -22.93 26.85
CA LYS A 63 20.23 -23.26 25.47
C LYS A 63 19.84 -24.72 25.39
N GLY A 64 18.67 -24.97 24.81
CA GLY A 64 18.12 -26.32 24.69
C GLY A 64 17.37 -26.82 25.93
N PHE A 65 17.18 -25.94 26.95
CA PHE A 65 16.34 -26.26 28.11
C PHE A 65 14.92 -26.60 27.65
N ASP A 66 14.38 -27.70 28.15
CA ASP A 66 13.04 -28.18 27.85
C ASP A 66 12.19 -28.47 29.11
N ALA A 67 10.96 -28.90 28.92
CA ALA A 67 10.06 -29.18 30.04
C ALA A 67 10.49 -30.39 30.88
N PHE A 68 11.40 -31.24 30.42
CA PHE A 68 11.94 -32.35 31.19
C PHE A 68 13.13 -31.93 32.07
N ASP A 69 13.78 -30.82 31.73
CA ASP A 69 14.87 -30.23 32.54
C ASP A 69 14.35 -29.47 33.75
N ASP A 70 13.03 -29.16 33.78
CA ASP A 70 12.38 -28.43 34.88
C ASP A 70 11.91 -29.41 35.98
N GLU A 71 12.80 -29.68 36.92
CA GLU A 71 12.52 -30.58 38.06
C GLU A 71 11.43 -30.04 39.00
N THR A 72 11.21 -28.74 39.04
CA THR A 72 10.27 -28.04 39.93
C THR A 72 8.94 -27.73 39.31
N GLY A 73 8.89 -27.62 37.99
CA GLY A 73 7.74 -27.17 37.22
C GLY A 73 7.55 -25.66 37.20
N GLU A 74 8.43 -24.90 37.90
CA GLU A 74 8.31 -23.43 37.99
C GLU A 74 8.56 -22.72 36.67
N GLU A 75 9.49 -23.25 35.86
CA GLU A 75 9.83 -22.66 34.57
C GLU A 75 8.78 -22.98 33.51
N VAL A 76 8.19 -24.17 33.56
CA VAL A 76 7.05 -24.55 32.72
C VAL A 76 5.82 -23.69 33.05
N GLU A 77 5.54 -23.47 34.36
CA GLU A 77 4.44 -22.60 34.78
C GLU A 77 4.69 -21.15 34.30
N TYR A 78 5.92 -20.65 34.44
CA TYR A 78 6.30 -19.34 33.90
C TYR A 78 6.04 -19.24 32.40
N ALA A 79 6.47 -20.25 31.60
CA ALA A 79 6.29 -20.27 30.17
C ALA A 79 4.83 -20.31 29.76
N ILE A 80 3.97 -20.98 30.53
CA ILE A 80 2.53 -21.03 30.34
C ILE A 80 1.89 -19.66 30.64
N ILE A 81 2.28 -19.02 31.73
CA ILE A 81 1.74 -17.70 32.12
C ILE A 81 2.12 -16.63 31.09
N ASN A 82 3.35 -16.67 30.58
CA ASN A 82 3.88 -15.71 29.60
C ASN A 82 3.70 -16.13 28.14
N LYS A 83 2.78 -17.05 27.87
CA LYS A 83 2.48 -17.52 26.51
C LYS A 83 2.01 -16.41 25.59
N GLN A 84 2.36 -16.53 24.31
CA GLN A 84 1.91 -15.65 23.25
C GLN A 84 0.99 -16.40 22.28
N ILE A 85 -0.08 -15.73 21.84
CA ILE A 85 -0.96 -16.31 20.83
C ILE A 85 -0.18 -16.50 19.52
N TYR A 86 -0.32 -17.67 18.91
CA TYR A 86 0.19 -17.90 17.57
C TYR A 86 -0.73 -17.21 16.57
N GLU A 87 -0.24 -16.20 15.92
CA GLU A 87 -0.90 -15.61 14.77
C GLU A 87 -0.49 -16.39 13.50
N PRO A 88 -1.42 -17.19 12.93
CA PRO A 88 -1.11 -17.87 11.68
C PRO A 88 -0.73 -16.79 10.67
N LYS A 89 0.42 -16.96 10.04
CA LYS A 89 0.67 -16.19 8.82
C LYS A 89 -0.53 -16.49 7.93
N ASN A 90 -1.30 -15.45 7.60
CA ASN A 90 -2.34 -15.57 6.59
C ASN A 90 -1.63 -16.08 5.31
N GLU A 91 -1.47 -17.40 5.20
CA GLU A 91 -1.31 -18.02 3.92
C GLU A 91 -2.65 -17.75 3.23
N VAL A 92 -2.66 -16.67 2.44
CA VAL A 92 -3.64 -16.45 1.39
C VAL A 92 -3.87 -17.83 0.80
N GLN A 93 -5.07 -18.37 0.93
CA GLN A 93 -5.46 -19.65 0.35
C GLN A 93 -4.84 -19.69 -1.04
N LYS A 94 -3.89 -20.61 -1.27
CA LYS A 94 -3.19 -20.78 -2.55
C LYS A 94 -4.18 -21.32 -3.58
N GLY A 95 -5.22 -20.55 -3.89
CA GLY A 95 -6.25 -20.93 -4.84
C GLY A 95 -7.18 -19.77 -5.15
N TYR A 96 -7.82 -19.86 -6.28
CA TYR A 96 -8.87 -18.89 -6.65
C TYR A 96 -10.14 -19.24 -5.87
N LYS A 97 -10.82 -18.22 -5.30
CA LYS A 97 -12.21 -18.36 -4.88
C LYS A 97 -13.05 -18.54 -6.16
N VAL A 98 -13.51 -19.75 -6.40
CA VAL A 98 -14.31 -20.08 -7.57
C VAL A 98 -15.79 -20.04 -7.19
N VAL A 99 -16.56 -19.29 -7.94
CA VAL A 99 -18.03 -19.21 -7.81
C VAL A 99 -18.63 -19.40 -9.20
N SER A 100 -19.87 -19.85 -9.30
CA SER A 100 -20.55 -19.88 -10.59
C SER A 100 -20.81 -18.46 -11.10
N VAL A 101 -20.93 -18.28 -12.41
CA VAL A 101 -21.26 -16.96 -12.98
C VAL A 101 -22.63 -16.47 -12.48
N LEU A 102 -23.58 -17.37 -12.32
CA LEU A 102 -24.92 -17.03 -11.81
C LEU A 102 -24.84 -16.54 -10.36
N ASP A 103 -24.13 -17.27 -9.50
CA ASP A 103 -23.93 -16.85 -8.11
C ASP A 103 -23.20 -15.49 -8.05
N ALA A 104 -22.21 -15.27 -8.92
CA ALA A 104 -21.47 -14.00 -8.98
C ALA A 104 -22.37 -12.82 -9.39
N LEU A 105 -23.37 -13.04 -10.25
CA LEU A 105 -24.33 -12.00 -10.66
C LEU A 105 -25.34 -11.68 -9.54
N GLU A 106 -25.61 -12.63 -8.65
CA GLU A 106 -26.46 -12.46 -7.48
C GLU A 106 -25.73 -11.86 -6.27
N MET A 107 -24.38 -11.85 -6.30
CA MET A 107 -23.59 -11.21 -5.26
C MET A 107 -23.77 -9.69 -5.32
N ASP A 108 -23.98 -9.09 -4.16
CA ASP A 108 -23.96 -7.62 -3.99
C ASP A 108 -22.51 -7.12 -4.06
N ILE A 109 -21.95 -7.13 -5.29
CA ILE A 109 -20.61 -6.61 -5.55
C ILE A 109 -20.77 -5.15 -5.97
N CYS A 110 -20.55 -4.25 -5.01
CA CYS A 110 -20.59 -2.82 -5.27
C CYS A 110 -19.50 -2.41 -6.28
N LYS A 111 -19.85 -1.52 -7.21
CA LYS A 111 -18.85 -0.87 -8.06
C LYS A 111 -17.95 0.00 -7.18
N PRO A 112 -16.64 0.11 -7.50
CA PRO A 112 -15.76 1.04 -6.80
C PRO A 112 -16.33 2.46 -6.80
N ARG A 113 -16.25 3.15 -5.66
CA ARG A 113 -16.67 4.55 -5.56
C ARG A 113 -15.81 5.41 -6.50
N MET A 114 -16.44 6.34 -7.17
CA MET A 114 -15.78 7.34 -8.01
C MET A 114 -15.20 8.44 -7.10
N ILE A 115 -13.90 8.69 -7.23
CA ILE A 115 -13.17 9.75 -6.49
C ILE A 115 -13.03 11.00 -7.37
N ILE A 116 -12.60 10.85 -8.61
CA ILE A 116 -12.63 11.87 -9.65
C ILE A 116 -13.28 11.24 -10.87
N GLU A 117 -14.30 11.87 -11.41
CA GLU A 117 -15.03 11.38 -12.59
C GLU A 117 -14.05 11.02 -13.71
N ASP A 118 -14.21 9.83 -14.28
CA ASP A 118 -13.39 9.28 -15.37
C ASP A 118 -11.87 9.20 -15.12
N LEU A 119 -11.35 9.70 -13.99
CA LEU A 119 -9.92 9.75 -13.72
C LEU A 119 -9.47 8.83 -12.58
N LEU A 120 -10.20 8.79 -11.46
CA LEU A 120 -9.77 8.05 -10.28
C LEU A 120 -10.97 7.42 -9.57
N ASN A 121 -10.92 6.11 -9.39
CA ASN A 121 -11.85 5.35 -8.55
C ASN A 121 -11.18 4.85 -7.29
N GLU A 122 -11.98 4.43 -6.31
CA GLU A 122 -11.50 3.73 -5.13
C GLU A 122 -10.62 2.53 -5.51
N CYS A 123 -9.52 2.35 -4.81
CA CYS A 123 -8.53 1.29 -5.07
C CYS A 123 -7.98 1.26 -6.50
N SER A 124 -7.96 2.39 -7.20
CA SER A 124 -7.35 2.54 -8.52
C SER A 124 -6.10 3.42 -8.49
N ASN A 125 -5.39 3.47 -9.61
CA ASN A 125 -4.11 4.13 -9.72
C ASN A 125 -4.09 5.10 -10.90
N LEU A 126 -3.77 6.36 -10.63
CA LEU A 126 -3.57 7.41 -11.62
C LEU A 126 -2.09 7.73 -11.76
N LEU A 127 -1.62 7.85 -12.98
CA LEU A 127 -0.29 8.37 -13.29
C LEU A 127 -0.40 9.79 -13.82
N LEU A 128 0.20 10.74 -13.12
CA LEU A 128 0.38 12.12 -13.57
C LEU A 128 1.80 12.29 -14.10
N SER A 129 1.94 12.63 -15.36
CA SER A 129 3.26 12.64 -16.02
C SER A 129 3.44 13.91 -16.83
N ALA A 130 4.65 14.48 -16.76
CA ALA A 130 5.03 15.66 -17.53
C ALA A 130 6.56 15.80 -17.66
N GLU A 131 7.00 16.71 -18.54
CA GLU A 131 8.38 17.16 -18.58
C GLU A 131 8.76 17.98 -17.34
N ASP A 132 10.04 18.24 -17.19
CA ASP A 132 10.53 19.08 -16.11
C ASP A 132 9.99 20.51 -16.25
N ASN A 133 9.71 21.13 -15.11
CA ASN A 133 9.23 22.53 -15.01
C ASN A 133 7.86 22.83 -15.65
N VAL A 134 7.07 21.82 -16.03
CA VAL A 134 5.71 22.00 -16.57
C VAL A 134 4.65 22.18 -15.47
N GLY A 135 5.04 22.07 -14.19
CA GLY A 135 4.12 22.27 -13.08
C GLY A 135 3.46 20.98 -12.53
N LYS A 136 4.10 19.82 -12.68
CA LYS A 136 3.61 18.52 -12.12
C LYS A 136 3.20 18.60 -10.68
N SER A 137 4.13 19.02 -9.81
CA SER A 137 3.90 19.11 -8.36
C SER A 137 2.80 20.14 -8.02
N MET A 138 2.71 21.23 -8.80
CA MET A 138 1.63 22.19 -8.64
C MET A 138 0.27 21.56 -8.97
N MET A 139 0.19 20.78 -10.05
CA MET A 139 -1.01 20.06 -10.44
C MET A 139 -1.39 18.98 -9.41
N ALA A 140 -0.40 18.24 -8.90
CA ALA A 140 -0.58 17.24 -7.86
C ALA A 140 -1.14 17.86 -6.56
N ASN A 141 -0.58 18.99 -6.12
CA ASN A 141 -1.06 19.73 -4.96
C ASN A 141 -2.48 20.25 -5.18
N GLN A 142 -2.77 20.83 -6.36
CA GLN A 142 -4.12 21.28 -6.68
C GLN A 142 -5.13 20.15 -6.68
N MET A 143 -4.77 19.00 -7.26
CA MET A 143 -5.59 17.79 -7.19
C MET A 143 -5.86 17.40 -5.73
N GLY A 144 -4.83 17.42 -4.88
CA GLY A 144 -4.98 17.15 -3.44
C GLY A 144 -5.96 18.10 -2.76
N CYS A 145 -5.88 19.41 -3.06
CA CYS A 145 -6.82 20.40 -2.53
C CYS A 145 -8.26 20.17 -3.02
N CYS A 146 -8.44 19.88 -4.30
CA CYS A 146 -9.75 19.59 -4.88
C CYS A 146 -10.36 18.34 -4.23
N LEU A 147 -9.58 17.28 -4.08
CA LEU A 147 -10.03 16.05 -3.42
C LEU A 147 -10.38 16.27 -1.94
N ALA A 148 -9.55 17.01 -1.22
CA ALA A 148 -9.77 17.30 0.20
C ALA A 148 -11.04 18.12 0.46
N THR A 149 -11.47 18.92 -0.51
CA THR A 149 -12.62 19.83 -0.39
C THR A 149 -13.86 19.38 -1.16
N GLY A 150 -13.76 18.37 -2.03
CA GLY A 150 -14.85 17.98 -2.92
C GLY A 150 -15.11 18.99 -4.04
N GLN A 151 -14.12 19.83 -4.38
CA GLN A 151 -14.21 20.74 -5.52
C GLN A 151 -13.76 20.06 -6.80
N ASP A 152 -14.39 20.41 -7.93
CA ASP A 152 -14.05 19.82 -9.23
C ASP A 152 -12.59 20.03 -9.60
N PHE A 153 -11.97 19.00 -10.13
CA PHE A 153 -10.59 19.04 -10.61
C PHE A 153 -10.55 19.18 -12.13
N LEU A 154 -10.08 20.32 -12.63
CA LEU A 154 -9.98 20.60 -14.08
C LEU A 154 -11.30 20.39 -14.85
N GLY A 155 -12.45 20.61 -14.21
CA GLY A 155 -13.77 20.36 -14.78
C GLY A 155 -14.28 18.92 -14.66
N TYR A 156 -13.52 18.03 -14.05
CA TYR A 156 -13.97 16.68 -13.66
C TYR A 156 -14.61 16.72 -12.28
N LEU A 157 -15.78 16.14 -12.16
CA LEU A 157 -16.53 16.11 -10.90
C LEU A 157 -15.76 15.33 -9.82
N VAL A 158 -15.66 15.91 -8.64
CA VAL A 158 -15.23 15.26 -7.39
C VAL A 158 -16.48 15.14 -6.51
N PRO A 159 -17.15 13.96 -6.47
CA PRO A 159 -18.48 13.84 -5.86
C PRO A 159 -18.48 14.09 -4.36
N GLU A 160 -17.40 13.73 -3.69
CA GLU A 160 -17.26 13.81 -2.23
C GLU A 160 -15.82 14.16 -1.86
N ALA A 161 -15.68 14.90 -0.74
CA ALA A 161 -14.36 15.16 -0.18
C ALA A 161 -13.70 13.86 0.31
N SER A 162 -12.41 13.71 0.08
CA SER A 162 -11.61 12.54 0.46
C SER A 162 -10.43 12.96 1.34
N LYS A 163 -10.01 12.10 2.26
CA LYS A 163 -8.78 12.31 3.03
C LYS A 163 -7.56 11.96 2.19
N VAL A 164 -6.70 12.95 1.98
CA VAL A 164 -5.56 12.90 1.06
C VAL A 164 -4.25 13.03 1.82
N LEU A 165 -3.30 12.15 1.51
CA LEU A 165 -1.91 12.26 1.93
C LEU A 165 -1.05 12.69 0.74
N LEU A 166 -0.39 13.85 0.84
CA LEU A 166 0.66 14.28 -0.07
C LEU A 166 2.00 13.74 0.43
N VAL A 167 2.66 12.91 -0.36
CA VAL A 167 4.01 12.39 -0.08
C VAL A 167 4.97 13.01 -1.08
N GLN A 168 5.97 13.72 -0.58
CA GLN A 168 6.94 14.43 -1.40
C GLN A 168 8.35 14.14 -0.87
N HIS A 169 9.27 13.82 -1.78
CA HIS A 169 10.66 13.45 -1.45
C HIS A 169 11.72 14.25 -2.21
N GLU A 170 11.31 15.17 -3.07
CA GLU A 170 12.24 15.92 -3.94
C GLU A 170 12.69 17.25 -3.34
N MET A 171 11.85 17.86 -2.49
CA MET A 171 12.08 19.20 -1.94
C MET A 171 12.26 19.17 -0.44
N GLU A 172 13.03 20.11 0.07
CA GLU A 172 13.10 20.41 1.49
C GLU A 172 11.74 20.84 2.05
N ASN A 173 11.46 20.50 3.31
CA ASN A 173 10.18 20.78 3.96
C ASN A 173 9.74 22.25 3.86
N GLY A 174 10.67 23.19 4.02
CA GLY A 174 10.37 24.62 3.95
C GLY A 174 9.91 25.06 2.56
N GLU A 175 10.56 24.57 1.51
CA GLU A 175 10.20 24.86 0.12
C GLU A 175 8.84 24.25 -0.25
N GLN A 176 8.60 23.02 0.19
CA GLN A 176 7.32 22.33 -0.02
C GLN A 176 6.17 23.12 0.64
N VAL A 177 6.33 23.52 1.89
CA VAL A 177 5.32 24.30 2.61
C VAL A 177 5.06 25.65 1.95
N ASP A 178 6.12 26.33 1.47
CA ASP A 178 5.97 27.62 0.78
C ASP A 178 5.22 27.50 -0.56
N ARG A 179 5.49 26.45 -1.31
CA ARG A 179 4.75 26.17 -2.57
C ARG A 179 3.29 25.85 -2.27
N LEU A 180 3.05 24.98 -1.30
CA LEU A 180 1.71 24.59 -0.92
C LEU A 180 0.91 25.78 -0.41
N ARG A 181 1.50 26.64 0.43
CA ARG A 181 0.85 27.85 0.98
C ARG A 181 0.24 28.74 -0.11
N LYS A 182 0.95 28.94 -1.23
CA LYS A 182 0.46 29.76 -2.34
C LYS A 182 -0.75 29.15 -3.06
N GLN A 183 -0.90 27.83 -3.01
CA GLN A 183 -1.96 27.11 -3.71
C GLN A 183 -3.17 26.84 -2.83
N VAL A 184 -2.97 26.64 -1.52
CA VAL A 184 -4.06 26.24 -0.62
C VAL A 184 -4.94 27.41 -0.15
N VAL A 185 -4.47 28.67 -0.25
CA VAL A 185 -5.20 29.84 0.27
C VAL A 185 -6.65 29.90 -0.21
N PRO A 186 -6.97 29.78 -1.52
CA PRO A 186 -8.35 29.85 -1.98
C PRO A 186 -9.23 28.73 -1.41
N PHE A 187 -8.66 27.56 -1.17
CA PHE A 187 -9.38 26.41 -0.60
C PHE A 187 -9.59 26.56 0.90
N ILE A 188 -8.59 27.10 1.63
CA ILE A 188 -8.72 27.41 3.06
C ILE A 188 -9.78 28.50 3.28
N GLU A 189 -9.81 29.54 2.45
CA GLU A 189 -10.79 30.60 2.55
C GLU A 189 -12.23 30.13 2.28
N SER A 190 -12.38 29.17 1.33
CA SER A 190 -13.70 28.64 0.98
C SER A 190 -14.17 27.51 1.90
N GLN A 191 -13.27 26.61 2.32
CA GLN A 191 -13.61 25.40 3.08
C GLN A 191 -12.53 25.04 4.12
N PRO A 192 -12.30 25.86 5.16
CA PRO A 192 -11.19 25.71 6.08
C PRO A 192 -11.21 24.38 6.86
N GLU A 193 -12.39 23.92 7.27
CA GLU A 193 -12.53 22.69 8.04
C GLU A 193 -12.20 21.45 7.22
N LEU A 194 -12.66 21.37 5.97
CA LEU A 194 -12.35 20.26 5.08
C LEU A 194 -10.86 20.22 4.76
N MET A 195 -10.23 21.37 4.48
CA MET A 195 -8.80 21.45 4.25
C MET A 195 -8.00 20.96 5.47
N ALA A 196 -8.35 21.41 6.67
CA ALA A 196 -7.66 21.05 7.91
C ALA A 196 -7.79 19.55 8.24
N ASN A 197 -8.94 18.95 7.94
CA ASN A 197 -9.22 17.56 8.29
C ASN A 197 -8.76 16.55 7.21
N ASN A 198 -8.76 16.96 5.94
CA ASN A 198 -8.63 16.05 4.83
C ASN A 198 -7.31 16.15 4.05
N LEU A 199 -6.57 17.29 4.14
CA LEU A 199 -5.29 17.40 3.45
C LEU A 199 -4.13 17.23 4.42
N MET A 200 -3.41 16.12 4.26
CA MET A 200 -2.24 15.76 5.05
C MET A 200 -0.98 15.79 4.16
N MET A 201 0.18 16.06 4.76
CA MET A 201 1.46 15.96 4.05
C MET A 201 2.49 15.26 4.93
N ASN A 202 3.43 14.55 4.31
CA ASN A 202 4.61 14.07 5.02
C ASN A 202 5.59 15.23 5.23
N LEU A 203 6.30 15.18 6.36
CA LEU A 203 7.49 15.99 6.61
C LEU A 203 8.68 15.05 6.68
N ILE A 204 9.74 15.35 5.93
CA ILE A 204 11.00 14.61 5.99
C ILE A 204 11.66 14.90 7.34
N GLN A 205 12.00 13.85 8.10
CA GLN A 205 12.73 14.01 9.35
C GLN A 205 14.23 13.94 9.06
N GLU A 206 15.01 14.87 9.64
CA GLU A 206 16.47 14.98 9.41
C GLU A 206 17.25 13.71 9.77
N SER A 207 16.71 12.88 10.66
CA SER A 207 17.31 11.61 11.09
C SER A 207 17.03 10.42 10.17
N GLU A 208 16.15 10.57 9.21
CA GLU A 208 15.76 9.49 8.30
C GLU A 208 16.73 9.43 7.11
N ASN A 209 17.56 8.39 7.11
CA ASN A 209 18.41 8.08 5.97
C ASN A 209 17.54 7.47 4.88
N LEU A 210 16.89 8.34 4.07
CA LEU A 210 15.86 8.00 3.08
C LEU A 210 16.32 6.97 2.04
N ALA A 211 17.64 6.77 1.88
CA ALA A 211 18.20 5.84 0.90
C ALA A 211 18.02 4.35 1.27
N ILE A 212 17.70 4.02 2.52
CA ILE A 212 17.74 2.64 3.02
C ILE A 212 16.42 2.20 3.67
N VAL A 213 15.58 3.14 4.11
CA VAL A 213 14.29 2.78 4.70
C VAL A 213 13.36 2.31 3.60
N ASN A 214 12.79 1.15 3.77
CA ASN A 214 11.77 0.62 2.88
C ASN A 214 10.55 1.57 2.91
N GLN A 215 10.46 2.47 1.94
CA GLN A 215 9.40 3.48 1.85
C GLN A 215 8.01 2.85 1.84
N PHE A 216 7.90 1.63 1.34
CA PHE A 216 6.64 0.87 1.37
C PHE A 216 6.27 0.44 2.78
N GLU A 217 7.25 0.14 3.66
CA GLU A 217 6.98 -0.09 5.09
C GLU A 217 6.53 1.19 5.79
N MET A 218 7.10 2.33 5.45
CA MET A 218 6.67 3.62 5.99
C MET A 218 5.23 3.92 5.58
N LEU A 219 4.89 3.73 4.30
CA LEU A 219 3.51 3.88 3.82
C LEU A 219 2.57 2.89 4.52
N ASP A 220 2.97 1.63 4.66
CA ASP A 220 2.16 0.61 5.34
C ASP A 220 1.84 0.99 6.80
N ARG A 221 2.86 1.46 7.54
CA ARG A 221 2.69 1.95 8.92
C ARG A 221 1.83 3.22 8.97
N THR A 222 2.04 4.14 8.02
CA THR A 222 1.26 5.39 7.94
C THR A 222 -0.21 5.10 7.70
N PHE A 223 -0.55 4.25 6.75
CA PHE A 223 -1.95 3.87 6.48
C PHE A 223 -2.55 3.02 7.61
N THR A 224 -1.74 2.20 8.29
CA THR A 224 -2.21 1.46 9.47
C THR A 224 -2.57 2.42 10.62
N ALA A 225 -1.78 3.47 10.82
CA ALA A 225 -2.03 4.50 11.84
C ALA A 225 -3.13 5.49 11.45
N ASN A 226 -3.41 5.64 10.14
CA ASN A 226 -4.39 6.57 9.59
C ASN A 226 -5.30 5.84 8.57
N PRO A 227 -6.18 4.95 9.03
CA PRO A 227 -6.97 4.08 8.15
C PRO A 227 -8.06 4.82 7.35
N ASP A 228 -8.27 6.08 7.62
CA ASP A 228 -9.19 6.98 6.94
C ASP A 228 -8.58 7.73 5.74
N ILE A 229 -7.29 7.55 5.46
CA ILE A 229 -6.67 8.06 4.23
C ILE A 229 -7.21 7.25 3.04
N GLU A 230 -7.80 7.96 2.08
CA GLU A 230 -8.41 7.37 0.87
C GLU A 230 -7.55 7.53 -0.39
N VAL A 231 -6.76 8.61 -0.45
CA VAL A 231 -5.90 8.91 -1.60
C VAL A 231 -4.50 9.26 -1.13
N CYS A 232 -3.50 8.69 -1.77
CA CYS A 232 -2.09 9.04 -1.60
C CYS A 232 -1.53 9.59 -2.91
N ILE A 233 -1.13 10.85 -2.89
CA ILE A 233 -0.44 11.51 -4.01
C ILE A 233 1.06 11.46 -3.74
N PHE A 234 1.81 10.77 -4.60
CA PHE A 234 3.21 10.45 -4.41
C PHE A 234 4.07 11.15 -5.46
N ASP A 235 4.77 12.21 -5.05
CA ASP A 235 5.59 13.07 -5.91
C ASP A 235 7.06 13.00 -5.47
N ASN A 236 7.99 12.40 -6.23
CA ASN A 236 7.80 11.67 -7.48
C ASN A 236 8.36 10.23 -7.34
N ILE A 237 7.91 9.34 -8.21
CA ILE A 237 8.32 7.93 -8.18
C ILE A 237 9.82 7.75 -8.44
N GLY A 238 10.45 8.59 -9.25
CA GLY A 238 11.86 8.45 -9.61
C GLY A 238 12.84 8.64 -8.45
N GLN A 239 12.48 9.44 -7.45
CA GLN A 239 13.26 9.67 -6.23
C GLN A 239 12.89 8.71 -5.10
N SER A 240 11.74 8.08 -5.24
CA SER A 240 11.13 7.26 -4.20
C SER A 240 11.41 5.77 -4.37
N THR A 241 11.99 5.37 -5.50
CA THR A 241 12.37 3.98 -5.75
C THR A 241 13.84 3.76 -5.42
N SER A 242 14.14 2.64 -4.76
CA SER A 242 15.52 2.18 -4.54
C SER A 242 16.19 1.70 -5.85
N VAL A 243 15.41 1.67 -6.94
CA VAL A 243 15.77 1.04 -8.21
C VAL A 243 15.93 2.10 -9.30
N ALA A 244 16.96 1.96 -10.10
CA ALA A 244 17.14 2.81 -11.27
C ALA A 244 15.94 2.64 -12.23
N MET A 245 15.33 3.76 -12.65
CA MET A 245 14.17 3.78 -13.58
C MET A 245 14.47 3.17 -14.96
N THR A 246 15.69 2.71 -15.18
CA THR A 246 16.14 1.97 -16.37
C THR A 246 16.00 0.46 -16.26
N LYS A 247 15.59 -0.08 -15.09
CA LYS A 247 15.47 -1.52 -14.84
C LYS A 247 14.00 -1.96 -14.75
N PRO A 248 13.36 -2.36 -15.84
CA PRO A 248 11.91 -2.58 -15.91
C PRO A 248 11.39 -3.66 -14.94
N ASP A 249 12.15 -4.72 -14.70
CA ASP A 249 11.69 -5.84 -13.86
C ASP A 249 11.73 -5.48 -12.38
N GLU A 250 12.73 -4.72 -11.95
CA GLU A 250 12.83 -4.21 -10.58
C GLU A 250 11.70 -3.20 -10.31
N ILE A 251 11.43 -2.28 -11.25
CA ILE A 251 10.30 -1.34 -11.16
C ILE A 251 8.97 -2.08 -11.05
N ARG A 252 8.76 -3.17 -11.80
CA ARG A 252 7.54 -3.97 -11.68
C ARG A 252 7.34 -4.53 -10.29
N GLN A 253 8.40 -4.96 -9.62
CA GLN A 253 8.30 -5.47 -8.24
C GLN A 253 7.87 -4.37 -7.29
N GLU A 254 8.47 -3.19 -7.37
CA GLU A 254 8.09 -2.06 -6.52
C GLU A 254 6.64 -1.61 -6.77
N LEU A 255 6.24 -1.48 -8.03
CA LEU A 255 4.85 -1.14 -8.39
C LEU A 255 3.84 -2.21 -7.94
N LYS A 256 4.26 -3.47 -7.84
CA LYS A 256 3.44 -4.54 -7.25
C LYS A 256 3.25 -4.34 -5.74
N HIS A 257 4.27 -3.86 -5.03
CA HIS A 257 4.13 -3.51 -3.61
C HIS A 257 3.12 -2.37 -3.41
N LEU A 258 3.19 -1.29 -4.20
CA LEU A 258 2.17 -0.23 -4.16
C LEU A 258 0.75 -0.77 -4.43
N LYS A 259 0.60 -1.66 -5.41
CA LYS A 259 -0.70 -2.28 -5.70
C LYS A 259 -1.21 -3.16 -4.55
N ASN A 260 -0.33 -3.79 -3.81
CA ASN A 260 -0.69 -4.55 -2.62
C ASN A 260 -1.12 -3.62 -1.49
N LEU A 261 -0.42 -2.48 -1.27
CA LEU A 261 -0.81 -1.46 -0.30
C LEU A 261 -2.18 -0.86 -0.64
N CYS A 262 -2.41 -0.51 -1.92
CA CYS A 262 -3.70 -0.06 -2.42
C CYS A 262 -4.84 -0.99 -2.00
N ARG A 263 -4.67 -2.29 -2.22
CA ARG A 263 -5.69 -3.30 -1.88
C ARG A 263 -5.83 -3.54 -0.37
N LYS A 264 -4.71 -3.55 0.35
CA LYS A 264 -4.68 -3.81 1.81
C LYS A 264 -5.38 -2.70 2.58
N HIS A 265 -5.08 -1.46 2.24
CA HIS A 265 -5.57 -0.26 2.95
C HIS A 265 -6.73 0.44 2.26
N LYS A 266 -7.15 -0.03 1.08
CA LYS A 266 -8.16 0.61 0.23
C LYS A 266 -7.82 2.05 -0.16
N VAL A 267 -6.53 2.35 -0.32
CA VAL A 267 -6.01 3.66 -0.70
C VAL A 267 -5.78 3.71 -2.21
N SER A 268 -6.26 4.75 -2.87
CA SER A 268 -5.97 5.01 -4.28
C SER A 268 -4.67 5.80 -4.41
N PHE A 269 -3.85 5.49 -5.42
CA PHE A 269 -2.58 6.17 -5.63
C PHE A 269 -2.61 7.10 -6.84
N VAL A 270 -2.06 8.29 -6.66
CA VAL A 270 -1.69 9.19 -7.75
C VAL A 270 -0.16 9.26 -7.76
N LEU A 271 0.48 8.67 -8.76
CA LEU A 271 1.94 8.75 -8.92
C LEU A 271 2.32 9.87 -9.86
N VAL A 272 3.28 10.67 -9.47
CA VAL A 272 3.90 11.69 -10.32
C VAL A 272 5.17 11.11 -10.94
N ALA A 273 5.31 11.24 -12.25
CA ALA A 273 6.48 10.76 -12.99
C ALA A 273 6.99 11.80 -13.98
N HIS A 274 8.30 11.77 -14.23
CA HIS A 274 8.90 12.58 -15.28
C HIS A 274 8.75 11.94 -16.66
N HIS A 275 8.73 12.76 -17.71
CA HIS A 275 8.98 12.31 -19.07
C HIS A 275 10.49 12.24 -19.34
N ASN A 276 10.90 11.33 -20.19
CA ASN A 276 12.18 11.43 -20.86
C ASN A 276 12.15 12.64 -21.80
N LYS A 277 13.28 13.33 -21.94
CA LYS A 277 13.38 14.45 -22.88
C LYS A 277 12.98 14.00 -24.28
N VAL A 278 12.01 14.69 -24.85
CA VAL A 278 11.51 14.41 -26.20
C VAL A 278 12.20 15.35 -27.21
N ASP A 279 12.56 14.81 -28.33
CA ASP A 279 13.07 15.61 -29.45
C ASP A 279 11.90 16.30 -30.17
N TRP A 280 11.74 17.61 -30.01
CA TRP A 280 10.59 18.43 -30.43
C TRP A 280 10.36 18.52 -31.95
N GLY A 281 11.13 17.78 -32.74
CA GLY A 281 11.03 17.75 -34.21
C GLY A 281 9.90 16.89 -34.78
N LYS A 282 9.16 16.17 -33.98
CA LYS A 282 8.05 15.29 -34.40
C LYS A 282 6.79 15.67 -33.67
N GLU A 283 5.74 15.97 -34.44
CA GLU A 283 4.40 16.29 -33.95
C GLU A 283 3.94 15.45 -32.78
N MET A 284 3.44 16.14 -31.80
CA MET A 284 2.63 15.90 -30.61
C MET A 284 1.97 14.51 -30.43
N ASP A 285 2.58 13.41 -30.74
CA ASP A 285 2.18 12.10 -30.24
C ASP A 285 2.90 11.81 -28.92
N LEU A 286 2.24 12.25 -27.86
CA LEU A 286 2.57 11.87 -26.49
C LEU A 286 2.50 10.36 -26.33
N LEU A 287 3.59 9.72 -26.63
CA LEU A 287 3.70 8.28 -26.54
C LEU A 287 3.90 7.90 -25.07
N LYS A 288 3.12 6.95 -24.59
CA LYS A 288 3.29 6.28 -23.29
C LYS A 288 4.72 5.78 -23.06
N THR A 289 5.51 5.64 -24.12
CA THR A 289 6.92 5.22 -24.14
C THR A 289 7.89 6.30 -23.64
N GLN A 290 7.43 7.54 -23.50
CA GLN A 290 8.27 8.68 -23.06
C GLN A 290 8.30 8.86 -21.55
N ILE A 291 7.45 8.16 -20.82
CA ILE A 291 7.37 8.22 -19.35
C ILE A 291 8.58 7.48 -18.75
N GLN A 292 9.26 8.10 -17.78
CA GLN A 292 10.33 7.43 -17.03
C GLN A 292 9.80 6.14 -16.40
N GLY A 293 10.61 5.06 -16.43
CA GLY A 293 10.16 3.73 -16.05
C GLY A 293 9.38 2.99 -17.14
N GLY A 294 9.00 3.67 -18.23
CA GLY A 294 8.46 3.10 -19.45
C GLY A 294 7.18 2.28 -19.27
N LYS A 295 7.09 1.16 -20.01
CA LYS A 295 5.92 0.29 -20.01
C LYS A 295 5.46 -0.22 -18.63
N PRO A 296 6.34 -0.64 -17.70
CA PRO A 296 5.91 -1.07 -16.36
C PRO A 296 5.06 -0.03 -15.62
N VAL A 297 5.47 1.24 -15.64
CA VAL A 297 4.76 2.33 -14.96
C VAL A 297 3.41 2.61 -15.62
N THR A 298 3.37 2.66 -16.95
CA THR A 298 2.12 2.87 -17.68
C THR A 298 1.16 1.69 -17.59
N ASP A 299 1.67 0.46 -17.51
CA ASP A 299 0.84 -0.74 -17.34
C ASP A 299 0.25 -0.84 -15.93
N TRP A 300 0.98 -0.35 -14.93
CA TRP A 300 0.53 -0.32 -13.55
C TRP A 300 -0.66 0.64 -13.33
N ALA A 301 -0.62 1.82 -13.94
CA ALA A 301 -1.69 2.81 -13.82
C ALA A 301 -2.98 2.34 -14.51
N ASP A 302 -4.11 2.65 -13.93
CA ASP A 302 -5.42 2.46 -14.55
C ASP A 302 -5.72 3.60 -15.50
N ASN A 303 -5.36 4.82 -15.12
CA ASN A 303 -5.48 6.02 -15.95
C ASN A 303 -4.15 6.76 -16.01
N VAL A 304 -3.91 7.48 -17.11
CA VAL A 304 -2.68 8.27 -17.33
C VAL A 304 -3.06 9.67 -17.79
N LEU A 305 -2.68 10.67 -16.99
CA LEU A 305 -2.81 12.08 -17.28
C LEU A 305 -1.43 12.65 -17.63
N GLN A 306 -1.29 13.25 -18.79
CA GLN A 306 -0.04 13.84 -19.26
C GLN A 306 -0.19 15.35 -19.41
N LEU A 307 0.82 16.09 -18.95
CA LEU A 307 0.91 17.55 -19.09
C LEU A 307 1.98 17.94 -20.08
N HIS A 308 1.70 18.99 -20.84
CA HIS A 308 2.61 19.58 -21.81
C HIS A 308 2.52 21.08 -21.81
N THR A 309 3.63 21.74 -22.11
CA THR A 309 3.61 23.15 -22.52
C THR A 309 3.14 23.26 -23.98
N SER A 310 2.25 24.21 -24.24
CA SER A 310 1.84 24.51 -25.61
C SER A 310 3.00 25.13 -26.38
N SER A 311 3.30 24.59 -27.57
CA SER A 311 4.24 25.20 -28.50
C SER A 311 3.68 26.44 -29.22
N LEU A 312 2.35 26.64 -29.14
CA LEU A 312 1.64 27.71 -29.82
C LEU A 312 1.36 28.91 -28.92
N ASN A 313 1.20 28.70 -27.64
CA ASN A 313 0.89 29.74 -26.67
C ASN A 313 1.80 29.64 -25.45
N GLU A 314 2.66 30.59 -25.26
CA GLU A 314 3.54 30.68 -24.10
C GLU A 314 2.72 30.77 -22.80
N GLY A 315 3.06 29.94 -21.81
CA GLY A 315 2.38 29.88 -20.52
C GLY A 315 1.12 28.99 -20.49
N LEU A 316 0.70 28.42 -21.61
CA LEU A 316 -0.42 27.46 -21.63
C LEU A 316 0.09 26.04 -21.42
N VAL A 317 -0.46 25.35 -20.42
CA VAL A 317 -0.25 23.94 -20.19
C VAL A 317 -1.46 23.16 -20.70
N LEU A 318 -1.19 22.22 -21.59
CA LEU A 318 -2.20 21.29 -22.11
C LEU A 318 -2.17 20.01 -21.28
N PHE A 319 -3.33 19.43 -21.01
CA PHE A 319 -3.40 18.10 -20.44
C PHE A 319 -4.08 17.12 -21.39
N LYS A 320 -3.62 15.89 -21.38
CA LYS A 320 -4.17 14.80 -22.20
C LYS A 320 -4.33 13.53 -21.38
N ILE A 321 -5.51 12.95 -21.43
CA ILE A 321 -5.74 11.61 -20.88
C ILE A 321 -5.35 10.60 -21.95
N THR A 322 -4.29 9.83 -21.72
CA THR A 322 -3.72 8.90 -22.70
C THR A 322 -4.08 7.44 -22.45
N LYS A 323 -4.64 7.13 -21.28
CA LYS A 323 -5.12 5.81 -20.91
C LYS A 323 -6.30 5.95 -19.97
N VAL A 324 -7.39 5.24 -20.25
CA VAL A 324 -8.57 5.15 -19.40
C VAL A 324 -9.02 3.69 -19.35
N ARG A 325 -8.97 3.07 -18.15
CA ARG A 325 -9.51 1.73 -17.93
C ARG A 325 -10.91 1.74 -17.32
N SER A 326 -11.28 2.82 -16.66
CA SER A 326 -12.49 2.92 -15.84
C SER A 326 -13.42 4.01 -16.33
N ARG A 327 -13.81 4.00 -17.62
CA ARG A 327 -14.92 4.86 -18.07
C ARG A 327 -16.22 4.28 -17.54
N HIS A 328 -16.90 5.02 -16.70
CA HIS A 328 -18.32 4.83 -16.45
C HIS A 328 -19.11 5.41 -17.62
N ASN A 329 -19.32 4.62 -18.66
CA ASN A 329 -20.33 4.98 -19.65
C ASN A 329 -21.69 4.91 -18.96
N THR A 330 -22.22 6.06 -18.58
CA THR A 330 -23.57 6.18 -18.03
C THR A 330 -24.64 5.89 -19.08
N ASP A 331 -24.32 5.87 -20.37
CA ASP A 331 -25.30 5.92 -21.44
C ASP A 331 -25.20 4.82 -22.51
N GLY A 332 -24.33 3.81 -22.34
CA GLY A 332 -24.29 2.67 -23.27
C GLY A 332 -23.92 3.00 -24.73
N THR A 333 -23.52 4.23 -25.04
CA THR A 333 -23.06 4.65 -26.36
C THR A 333 -21.54 4.64 -26.44
N THR A 334 -21.01 3.66 -27.17
CA THR A 334 -19.61 3.65 -27.62
C THR A 334 -19.42 4.74 -28.67
N SER A 335 -18.58 5.71 -28.39
CA SER A 335 -17.97 6.59 -29.42
C SER A 335 -16.56 6.10 -29.73
#